data_4fc747f2044a7785e0f917ea682fe16e
#
_entry.id   4fc747f2044a7785e0f917ea682fe16e
#
_cell.length_a   1.000
_cell.length_b   1.000
_cell.length_c   1.000
_cell.angle_alpha   90.00
_cell.angle_beta   90.00
_cell.angle_gamma   90.00
#
_symmetry.space_group_name_H-M   'P 1'
#
loop_
_entity.id
_entity.type
_entity.pdbx_description
1 polymer ?
#
loop_
_entity_poly.entity_id
_entity_poly.type
_entity_poly.pdbx_seq_one_letter_code
_entity_poly.pdbx_strand_id
1 'polypeptide(L)'
;MSWLDQQAFRTVIQHTPLVAIDLIVENSEGEILLGKRCNRPAQRQWFVPGGRITKDETIPAAFSRLTEVELGLSIPMDRALFQGVYEHHYPDNFIDESFSTHYVVLA
;
A
#
# COMPACT_ATOMS: atom_id res chain seq x y z
N MET A 1 -12.53 -3.03 10.26
CA MET A 1 -11.18 -3.32 9.74
C MET A 1 -10.51 -4.32 10.65
N SER A 2 -9.92 -5.36 10.09
CA SER A 2 -9.27 -6.40 10.88
C SER A 2 -7.77 -6.43 10.61
N TRP A 3 -6.99 -6.46 11.69
CA TRP A 3 -5.54 -6.58 11.60
C TRP A 3 -5.12 -7.99 11.97
N LEU A 4 -4.20 -8.54 11.18
CA LEU A 4 -3.62 -9.87 11.41
C LEU A 4 -2.50 -9.77 12.42
N ASP A 5 -2.32 -10.80 13.26
CA ASP A 5 -1.11 -10.93 14.05
C ASP A 5 0.09 -11.24 13.13
N GLN A 6 1.29 -11.18 13.68
CA GLN A 6 2.52 -11.34 12.89
C GLN A 6 2.59 -12.70 12.19
N GLN A 7 2.16 -13.77 12.86
CA GLN A 7 2.19 -15.13 12.28
C GLN A 7 1.19 -15.27 11.13
N ALA A 8 -0.02 -14.77 11.30
CA ALA A 8 -1.04 -14.80 10.26
C ALA A 8 -0.63 -13.94 9.07
N PHE A 9 -0.07 -12.76 9.30
CA PHE A 9 0.41 -11.88 8.25
C PHE A 9 1.57 -12.51 7.48
N ARG A 10 2.49 -13.16 8.17
CA ARG A 10 3.58 -13.91 7.56
C ARG A 10 3.06 -14.98 6.60
N THR A 11 2.06 -15.75 7.03
CA THR A 11 1.43 -16.79 6.22
C THR A 11 0.79 -16.22 4.96
N VAL A 12 0.08 -15.09 5.08
CA VAL A 12 -0.56 -14.42 3.94
C VAL A 12 0.51 -13.95 2.94
N ILE A 13 1.57 -13.28 3.39
CA ILE A 13 2.62 -12.79 2.50
C ILE A 13 3.33 -13.93 1.79
N GLN A 14 3.59 -15.03 2.51
CA GLN A 14 4.31 -16.17 1.96
C GLN A 14 3.51 -16.89 0.86
N HIS A 15 2.19 -16.93 0.97
CA HIS A 15 1.34 -17.79 0.14
C HIS A 15 0.42 -17.05 -0.83
N THR A 16 0.23 -15.74 -0.67
CA THR A 16 -0.71 -14.97 -1.50
C THR A 16 -0.13 -13.61 -1.84
N PRO A 17 -0.58 -12.99 -2.95
CA PRO A 17 -0.30 -11.57 -3.16
C PRO A 17 -1.11 -10.72 -2.17
N LEU A 18 -0.62 -9.54 -1.89
CA LEU A 18 -1.34 -8.51 -1.14
C LEU A 18 -1.96 -7.53 -2.13
N VAL A 19 -3.14 -7.02 -1.82
CA VAL A 19 -3.78 -5.98 -2.63
C VAL A 19 -3.63 -4.66 -1.90
N ALA A 20 -3.09 -3.65 -2.59
CA ALA A 20 -2.81 -2.34 -2.02
C ALA A 20 -3.32 -1.23 -2.93
N ILE A 21 -3.46 -0.04 -2.36
CA ILE A 21 -3.74 1.20 -3.08
C ILE A 21 -2.50 2.07 -3.00
N ASP A 22 -2.06 2.58 -4.15
CA ASP A 22 -1.07 3.64 -4.23
C ASP A 22 -1.78 4.97 -4.42
N LEU A 23 -1.40 5.97 -3.62
CA LEU A 23 -1.93 7.32 -3.69
C LEU A 23 -0.97 8.20 -4.48
N ILE A 24 -1.38 8.61 -5.68
CA ILE A 24 -0.61 9.53 -6.50
C ILE A 24 -1.06 10.94 -6.15
N VAL A 25 -0.29 11.61 -5.31
CA VAL A 25 -0.61 12.95 -4.80
C VAL A 25 0.27 13.96 -5.51
N GLU A 26 -0.38 14.85 -6.25
CA GLU A 26 0.29 15.86 -7.07
C GLU A 26 -0.02 17.25 -6.53
N ASN A 27 1.00 18.11 -6.43
CA ASN A 27 0.81 19.50 -6.07
C ASN A 27 0.52 20.37 -7.31
N SER A 28 0.34 21.68 -7.11
CA SER A 28 0.04 22.61 -8.20
C SER A 28 1.17 22.76 -9.22
N GLU A 29 2.37 22.30 -8.89
CA GLU A 29 3.56 22.37 -9.77
C GLU A 29 3.82 21.05 -10.50
N GLY A 30 2.93 20.05 -10.34
CA GLY A 30 3.08 18.75 -10.97
C GLY A 30 4.03 17.80 -10.26
N GLU A 31 4.49 18.15 -9.07
CA GLU A 31 5.38 17.29 -8.29
C GLU A 31 4.58 16.22 -7.53
N ILE A 32 5.14 15.03 -7.44
CA ILE A 32 4.51 13.87 -6.80
C ILE A 32 5.08 13.68 -5.39
N LEU A 33 4.20 13.45 -4.43
CA LEU A 33 4.58 13.18 -3.05
C LEU A 33 5.19 11.79 -2.93
N LEU A 34 6.41 11.73 -2.38
CA LEU A 34 7.12 10.49 -2.10
C LEU A 34 7.55 10.42 -0.64
N GLY A 35 7.57 9.20 -0.11
CA GLY A 35 8.12 8.90 1.19
C GLY A 35 9.17 7.81 1.09
N LYS A 36 10.17 7.85 1.99
CA LYS A 36 11.21 6.82 2.03
C LYS A 36 10.82 5.74 3.03
N ARG A 37 10.86 4.48 2.60
CA ARG A 37 10.50 3.37 3.49
C ARG A 37 11.55 3.17 4.57
N CYS A 38 11.07 3.03 5.80
CA CYS A 38 11.92 2.70 6.96
C CYS A 38 12.02 1.19 7.20
N ASN A 39 11.09 0.42 6.68
CA ASN A 39 10.94 -1.01 6.96
C ASN A 39 11.02 -1.86 5.68
N ARG A 40 11.30 -3.15 5.85
CA ARG A 40 11.18 -4.14 4.77
C ARG A 40 9.70 -4.37 4.41
N PRO A 41 9.36 -4.75 3.17
CA PRO A 41 10.25 -4.88 2.00
C PRO A 41 10.65 -3.53 1.42
N ALA A 42 11.65 -3.55 0.55
CA ALA A 42 12.14 -2.36 -0.17
C ALA A 42 12.56 -1.22 0.77
N GLN A 43 13.18 -1.57 1.89
CA GLN A 43 13.72 -0.61 2.86
C GLN A 43 14.64 0.41 2.19
N ARG A 44 14.52 1.69 2.55
CA ARG A 44 15.28 2.83 2.03
C ARG A 44 14.93 3.25 0.60
N GLN A 45 13.96 2.63 -0.04
CA GLN A 45 13.47 3.08 -1.35
C GLN A 45 12.39 4.13 -1.19
N TRP A 46 12.21 4.94 -2.23
CA TRP A 46 11.18 5.97 -2.27
C TRP A 46 9.89 5.42 -2.87
N PHE A 47 8.78 5.74 -2.22
CA PHE A 47 7.46 5.25 -2.63
C PHE A 47 6.43 6.36 -2.52
N VAL A 48 5.38 6.26 -3.34
CA VAL A 48 4.17 7.03 -3.11
C VAL A 48 3.48 6.52 -1.83
N PRO A 49 2.71 7.38 -1.13
CA PRO A 49 1.91 6.91 0.00
C PRO A 49 0.89 5.86 -0.44
N GLY A 50 0.45 5.06 0.49
CA GLY A 50 -0.56 4.05 0.23
C GLY A 50 -0.53 2.96 1.26
N GLY A 51 -1.19 1.85 0.97
CA GLY A 51 -1.21 0.73 1.87
C GLY A 51 -2.14 -0.38 1.43
N ARG A 52 -2.14 -1.43 2.20
CA ARG A 52 -2.87 -2.65 1.96
C ARG A 52 -4.36 -2.47 2.23
N ILE A 53 -5.19 -3.08 1.36
CA ILE A 53 -6.62 -3.27 1.63
C ILE A 53 -6.74 -4.44 2.60
N THR A 54 -7.53 -4.30 3.64
CA THR A 54 -7.75 -5.37 4.60
C THR A 54 -8.96 -6.22 4.20
N LYS A 55 -9.03 -7.44 4.74
CA LYS A 55 -10.13 -8.35 4.43
C LYS A 55 -11.48 -7.72 4.78
N ASP A 56 -12.44 -7.86 3.88
CA ASP A 56 -13.82 -7.34 3.98
C ASP A 56 -13.93 -5.81 3.98
N GLU A 57 -12.84 -5.12 3.77
CA GLU A 57 -12.83 -3.68 3.57
C GLU A 57 -13.11 -3.37 2.09
N THR A 58 -14.07 -2.49 1.80
CA THR A 58 -14.32 -2.07 0.42
C THR A 58 -13.21 -1.16 -0.08
N ILE A 59 -13.03 -1.08 -1.40
CA ILE A 59 -12.03 -0.18 -2.00
C ILE A 59 -12.27 1.28 -1.59
N PRO A 60 -13.50 1.83 -1.66
CA PRO A 60 -13.74 3.19 -1.18
C PRO A 60 -13.40 3.41 0.29
N ALA A 61 -13.71 2.45 1.16
CA ALA A 61 -13.39 2.55 2.59
C ALA A 61 -11.88 2.51 2.81
N ALA A 62 -11.16 1.65 2.11
CA ALA A 62 -9.70 1.57 2.17
C ALA A 62 -9.07 2.88 1.69
N PHE A 63 -9.57 3.45 0.60
CA PHE A 63 -9.09 4.73 0.08
C PHE A 63 -9.23 5.84 1.12
N SER A 64 -10.40 5.99 1.73
CA SER A 64 -10.63 7.02 2.76
C SER A 64 -9.74 6.82 3.98
N ARG A 65 -9.59 5.58 4.44
CA ARG A 65 -8.72 5.26 5.57
C ARG A 65 -7.27 5.60 5.27
N LEU A 66 -6.77 5.21 4.09
CA LEU A 66 -5.38 5.44 3.71
C LEU A 66 -5.08 6.91 3.50
N THR A 67 -5.98 7.68 2.91
CA THR A 67 -5.79 9.14 2.79
C THR A 67 -5.72 9.79 4.16
N GLU A 68 -6.55 9.38 5.12
CA GLU A 68 -6.51 9.90 6.48
C GLU A 68 -5.19 9.57 7.17
N VAL A 69 -4.74 8.31 7.09
CA VAL A 69 -3.50 7.86 7.74
C VAL A 69 -2.27 8.50 7.10
N GLU A 70 -2.22 8.54 5.78
CA GLU A 70 -1.02 8.98 5.05
C GLU A 70 -0.96 10.48 4.81
N LEU A 71 -2.11 11.13 4.65
CA LEU A 71 -2.20 12.55 4.29
C LEU A 71 -2.83 13.41 5.40
N GLY A 72 -3.37 12.79 6.45
CA GLY A 72 -4.00 13.50 7.55
C GLY A 72 -5.43 13.97 7.27
N LEU A 73 -6.01 13.60 6.13
CA LEU A 73 -7.34 14.02 5.74
C LEU A 73 -8.05 12.91 4.99
N SER A 74 -9.24 12.51 5.47
CA SER A 74 -10.05 11.52 4.79
C SER A 74 -10.64 12.12 3.50
N ILE A 75 -10.26 11.55 2.36
CA ILE A 75 -10.70 12.01 1.03
C ILE A 75 -11.60 10.93 0.43
N PRO A 76 -12.78 11.29 -0.11
CA PRO A 76 -13.61 10.30 -0.80
C PRO A 76 -13.00 9.88 -2.13
N MET A 77 -13.17 8.61 -2.48
CA MET A 77 -12.55 8.02 -3.67
C MET A 77 -13.01 8.67 -4.98
N ASP A 78 -14.22 9.23 -5.02
CA ASP A 78 -14.75 9.92 -6.20
C ASP A 78 -13.99 11.20 -6.56
N ARG A 79 -13.11 11.66 -5.68
CA ARG A 79 -12.18 12.77 -5.92
C ARG A 79 -10.88 12.35 -6.63
N ALA A 80 -10.68 11.06 -6.82
CA ALA A 80 -9.46 10.51 -7.41
C ALA A 80 -9.71 9.99 -8.83
N LEU A 81 -8.67 9.96 -9.64
CA LEU A 81 -8.68 9.36 -10.97
C LEU A 81 -7.91 8.03 -10.90
N PHE A 82 -8.52 6.98 -11.37
CA PHE A 82 -7.88 5.67 -11.45
C PHE A 82 -6.82 5.66 -12.56
N GLN A 83 -5.57 5.33 -12.21
CA GLN A 83 -4.46 5.29 -13.17
C GLN A 83 -4.21 3.89 -13.73
N GLY A 84 -4.52 2.84 -13.00
CA GLY A 84 -4.33 1.48 -13.48
C GLY A 84 -4.00 0.48 -12.38
N VAL A 85 -3.75 -0.76 -12.81
CA VAL A 85 -3.35 -1.87 -11.95
C VAL A 85 -1.89 -2.19 -12.26
N TYR A 86 -1.08 -2.29 -11.20
CA TYR A 86 0.35 -2.57 -11.30
C TYR A 86 0.74 -3.69 -10.37
N GLU A 87 1.93 -4.25 -10.58
CA GLU A 87 2.48 -5.27 -9.70
C GLU A 87 3.81 -4.83 -9.15
N HIS A 88 4.07 -5.17 -7.88
CA HIS A 88 5.36 -4.98 -7.24
C HIS A 88 5.83 -6.31 -6.66
N HIS A 89 7.05 -6.70 -6.99
CA HIS A 89 7.70 -7.90 -6.49
C HIS A 89 8.97 -7.52 -5.75
N TYR A 90 9.06 -7.93 -4.50
CA TYR A 90 10.23 -7.70 -3.66
C TYR A 90 10.83 -9.04 -3.26
N PRO A 91 12.18 -9.21 -3.26
CA PRO A 91 12.81 -10.47 -2.89
C PRO A 91 12.72 -10.78 -1.40
N ASP A 92 12.41 -9.78 -0.57
CA ASP A 92 12.30 -9.92 0.88
C ASP A 92 10.88 -9.68 1.38
N ASN A 93 10.68 -9.83 2.68
CA ASN A 93 9.42 -9.58 3.36
C ASN A 93 9.64 -8.61 4.54
N PHE A 94 8.61 -8.38 5.33
CA PHE A 94 8.68 -7.42 6.44
C PHE A 94 9.58 -7.84 7.60
N ILE A 95 10.04 -9.10 7.62
CA ILE A 95 10.91 -9.65 8.66
C ILE A 95 12.32 -9.90 8.11
N ASP A 96 12.44 -10.66 7.00
CA ASP A 96 13.70 -11.16 6.48
C ASP A 96 13.65 -11.44 4.97
N GLU A 97 14.56 -12.26 4.47
CA GLU A 97 14.67 -12.61 3.06
C GLU A 97 14.24 -14.05 2.77
N SER A 98 13.57 -14.73 3.70
CA SER A 98 13.22 -16.14 3.54
C SER A 98 12.12 -16.40 2.50
N PHE A 99 11.32 -15.38 2.16
CA PHE A 99 10.35 -15.44 1.08
C PHE A 99 10.06 -14.04 0.53
N SER A 100 9.53 -13.98 -0.68
CA SER A 100 9.25 -12.74 -1.38
C SER A 100 7.93 -12.10 -0.92
N THR A 101 7.75 -10.84 -1.29
CA THR A 101 6.49 -10.10 -1.13
C THR A 101 5.97 -9.72 -2.51
N HIS A 102 4.71 -10.01 -2.78
CA HIS A 102 4.04 -9.72 -4.04
C HIS A 102 2.82 -8.84 -3.78
N TYR A 103 2.79 -7.68 -4.42
CA TYR A 103 1.64 -6.76 -4.36
C TYR A 103 0.95 -6.67 -5.71
N VAL A 104 -0.38 -6.67 -5.67
CA VAL A 104 -1.22 -6.17 -6.76
C VAL A 104 -1.71 -4.80 -6.32
N VAL A 105 -1.40 -3.77 -7.09
CA VAL A 105 -1.58 -2.38 -6.68
C VAL A 105 -2.58 -1.69 -7.59
N LEU A 106 -3.55 -1.02 -6.95
CA LEU A 106 -4.50 -0.12 -7.60
C LEU A 106 -3.99 1.31 -7.41
N ALA A 107 -3.70 1.98 -8.51
CA ALA A 107 -3.14 3.34 -8.45
C ALA A 107 -4.11 4.38 -9.00
#